data_216c3b8d42bedc9bbe9d325c74cce1cd
#
_entry.id   216c3b8d42bedc9bbe9d325c74cce1cd
#
_cell.length_a   1.000
_cell.length_b   1.000
_cell.length_c   1.000
_cell.angle_alpha   90.00
_cell.angle_beta   90.00
_cell.angle_gamma   90.00
#
_symmetry.space_group_name_H-M   'P 1'
#
loop_
_entity.id
_entity.type
_entity.pdbx_description
1 polymer ?
#
loop_
_entity_poly.entity_id
_entity_poly.type
_entity_poly.pdbx_seq_one_letter_code
_entity_poly.pdbx_strand_id
1 'polypeptide(L)'
;GFTPPWPVHEVGRNADIFDDNTGRLLRAGSAIVSDSIHLHSNGRDTTGHLEIGFIFQDRDFEPKYRDSIFFTGNGVDISVVPNQTDQELHAYSILPAHTKIVSFEPHLHAPGTRMCLEAIWGHQVETLSCAGYDHNWVRTYQFEDSAAPLLPEGTILHITGYMNNTDTNMNIPDPRNWQGSGNRSTQNMFLDLGIRVSMNQEQFLEAMAERREVLNMGPNDHVIGCPLCGATLVSPIEVED
;
A
#
# COMPACT_ATOMS: atom_id res chain seq x y z
N GLY A 1 -15.25 3.72 -20.39
CA GLY A 1 -13.85 3.56 -20.04
C GLY A 1 -13.70 3.43 -18.55
N PHE A 2 -12.90 2.50 -18.08
CA PHE A 2 -12.57 2.39 -16.65
C PHE A 2 -11.88 3.70 -16.23
N THR A 3 -12.56 4.47 -15.43
CA THR A 3 -11.92 5.59 -14.74
C THR A 3 -11.12 4.96 -13.58
N PRO A 4 -9.81 5.19 -13.48
CA PRO A 4 -9.06 4.66 -12.35
C PRO A 4 -9.72 5.14 -11.06
N PRO A 5 -9.89 4.26 -10.06
CA PRO A 5 -10.45 4.67 -8.79
C PRO A 5 -9.57 5.77 -8.18
N TRP A 6 -10.18 6.80 -7.63
CA TRP A 6 -9.51 7.72 -6.74
C TRP A 6 -9.15 6.97 -5.46
N PRO A 7 -8.15 7.47 -4.71
CA PRO A 7 -7.81 6.87 -3.45
C PRO A 7 -9.03 6.67 -2.54
N VAL A 8 -9.00 5.60 -1.80
CA VAL A 8 -10.05 5.25 -0.85
C VAL A 8 -9.90 6.11 0.39
N HIS A 9 -10.98 6.71 0.87
CA HIS A 9 -11.00 7.38 2.16
C HIS A 9 -11.36 6.37 3.26
N GLU A 10 -10.57 6.36 4.32
CA GLU A 10 -10.75 5.48 5.47
C GLU A 10 -10.73 6.26 6.78
N VAL A 11 -11.28 5.68 7.85
CA VAL A 11 -11.11 6.26 9.18
C VAL A 11 -9.62 6.22 9.56
N GLY A 12 -9.00 7.39 9.68
CA GLY A 12 -7.55 7.51 9.90
C GLY A 12 -6.74 7.84 8.64
N ARG A 13 -7.31 7.66 7.44
CA ARG A 13 -6.75 8.14 6.18
C ARG A 13 -7.57 9.32 5.67
N ASN A 14 -7.09 10.52 5.94
CA ASN A 14 -7.77 11.77 5.60
C ASN A 14 -7.02 12.62 4.56
N ALA A 15 -5.91 12.13 4.05
CA ALA A 15 -5.15 12.75 2.97
C ALA A 15 -4.48 11.68 2.11
N ASP A 16 -4.49 11.90 0.79
CA ASP A 16 -3.73 11.13 -0.18
C ASP A 16 -2.65 12.03 -0.74
N ILE A 17 -1.40 11.72 -0.40
CA ILE A 17 -0.23 12.47 -0.83
C ILE A 17 0.44 11.68 -1.94
N PHE A 18 0.43 12.25 -3.13
CA PHE A 18 1.08 11.69 -4.30
C PHE A 18 2.57 12.07 -4.31
N ASP A 19 3.37 11.33 -5.06
CA ASP A 19 4.74 11.73 -5.38
C ASP A 19 4.75 13.06 -6.13
N ASP A 20 5.65 13.97 -5.79
CA ASP A 20 5.73 15.32 -6.35
C ASP A 20 5.92 15.33 -7.88
N ASN A 21 6.47 14.27 -8.43
CA ASN A 21 6.68 14.08 -9.86
C ASN A 21 5.52 13.35 -10.55
N THR A 22 4.40 13.15 -9.86
CA THR A 22 3.19 12.52 -10.39
C THR A 22 1.98 13.44 -10.29
N GLY A 23 0.93 13.06 -10.96
CA GLY A 23 -0.36 13.75 -10.87
C GLY A 23 -1.45 12.98 -11.57
N ARG A 24 -2.67 13.18 -11.13
CA ARG A 24 -3.87 12.65 -11.79
C ARG A 24 -4.62 13.74 -12.50
N LEU A 25 -4.85 13.54 -13.79
CA LEU A 25 -5.61 14.48 -14.57
C LEU A 25 -7.09 14.45 -14.18
N LEU A 26 -7.55 15.53 -13.56
CA LEU A 26 -8.97 15.79 -13.34
C LEU A 26 -9.49 16.66 -14.50
N ARG A 27 -10.22 16.06 -15.42
CA ARG A 27 -10.76 16.79 -16.59
C ARG A 27 -11.90 17.71 -16.16
N ALA A 28 -11.98 18.88 -16.79
CA ALA A 28 -13.12 19.77 -16.60
C ALA A 28 -14.45 19.05 -16.91
N GLY A 29 -15.45 19.23 -16.07
CA GLY A 29 -16.75 18.56 -16.19
C GLY A 29 -16.79 17.11 -15.70
N SER A 30 -15.71 16.60 -15.10
CA SER A 30 -15.74 15.28 -14.45
C SER A 30 -16.67 15.29 -13.24
N ALA A 31 -17.40 14.19 -13.06
CA ALA A 31 -18.15 13.93 -11.85
C ALA A 31 -17.32 13.07 -10.89
N ILE A 32 -17.37 13.36 -9.60
CA ILE A 32 -16.85 12.52 -8.54
C ILE A 32 -18.00 11.64 -8.07
N VAL A 33 -17.82 10.33 -8.13
CA VAL A 33 -18.84 9.36 -7.76
C VAL A 33 -18.26 8.45 -6.69
N SER A 34 -18.98 8.29 -5.59
CA SER A 34 -18.67 7.26 -4.59
C SER A 34 -19.44 5.99 -4.89
N ASP A 35 -18.75 4.88 -4.98
CA ASP A 35 -19.37 3.57 -5.24
C ASP A 35 -19.98 2.98 -3.97
N SER A 36 -19.32 3.16 -2.82
CA SER A 36 -19.87 2.76 -1.53
C SER A 36 -19.40 3.68 -0.41
N ILE A 37 -20.23 3.85 0.59
CA ILE A 37 -19.91 4.57 1.82
C ILE A 37 -20.25 3.66 2.99
N HIS A 38 -19.24 3.29 3.79
CA HIS A 38 -19.43 2.54 5.01
C HIS A 38 -19.42 3.51 6.19
N LEU A 39 -20.49 3.48 6.98
CA LEU A 39 -20.59 4.29 8.18
C LEU A 39 -20.42 3.42 9.41
N HIS A 40 -19.47 3.75 10.25
CA HIS A 40 -19.34 3.18 11.58
C HIS A 40 -20.34 3.90 12.51
N SER A 41 -21.51 3.31 12.71
CA SER A 41 -22.59 3.88 13.50
C SER A 41 -22.48 3.46 14.97
N ASN A 42 -22.81 4.40 15.85
CA ASN A 42 -23.00 4.12 17.27
C ASN A 42 -24.44 3.66 17.61
N GLY A 43 -25.22 3.27 16.59
CA GLY A 43 -26.62 2.83 16.74
C GLY A 43 -27.62 3.98 16.86
N ARG A 44 -27.24 5.21 16.54
CA ARG A 44 -28.11 6.40 16.55
C ARG A 44 -28.25 6.96 15.14
N ASP A 45 -29.40 7.58 14.86
CA ASP A 45 -29.57 8.37 13.65
C ASP A 45 -28.55 9.51 13.63
N THR A 46 -27.88 9.67 12.51
CA THR A 46 -26.86 10.70 12.33
C THR A 46 -26.91 11.29 10.92
N THR A 47 -26.37 12.48 10.79
CA THR A 47 -26.14 13.12 9.50
C THR A 47 -24.65 13.35 9.36
N GLY A 48 -24.10 12.96 8.22
CA GLY A 48 -22.69 13.18 7.88
C GLY A 48 -22.53 14.14 6.72
N HIS A 49 -21.40 14.79 6.67
CA HIS A 49 -20.96 15.59 5.53
C HIS A 49 -19.62 15.03 5.02
N LEU A 50 -19.48 15.03 3.71
CA LEU A 50 -18.22 14.71 3.04
C LEU A 50 -17.70 15.97 2.32
N GLU A 51 -16.51 16.40 2.68
CA GLU A 51 -15.80 17.46 1.99
C GLU A 51 -14.52 16.87 1.39
N ILE A 52 -14.25 17.19 0.13
CA ILE A 52 -13.06 16.73 -0.58
C ILE A 52 -12.29 17.96 -1.05
N GLY A 53 -11.10 18.17 -0.51
CA GLY A 53 -10.16 19.20 -0.93
C GLY A 53 -9.20 18.66 -1.99
N PHE A 54 -8.90 19.47 -3.00
CA PHE A 54 -7.91 19.15 -4.04
C PHE A 54 -6.81 20.18 -4.03
N ILE A 55 -5.57 19.71 -4.01
CA ILE A 55 -4.39 20.53 -4.29
C ILE A 55 -4.02 20.27 -5.74
N PHE A 56 -4.04 21.31 -6.57
CA PHE A 56 -3.72 21.21 -7.98
C PHE A 56 -2.27 21.61 -8.22
N GLN A 57 -1.64 20.91 -9.13
CA GLN A 57 -0.39 21.34 -9.74
C GLN A 57 -0.65 22.51 -10.72
N ASP A 58 0.41 23.19 -11.13
CA ASP A 58 0.32 24.23 -12.13
C ASP A 58 -0.27 23.69 -13.45
N ARG A 59 -0.87 24.57 -14.27
CA ARG A 59 -1.59 24.15 -15.48
C ARG A 59 -0.71 23.51 -16.55
N ASP A 60 0.56 23.84 -16.55
CA ASP A 60 1.62 23.36 -17.44
C ASP A 60 2.46 22.23 -16.83
N PHE A 61 2.04 21.72 -15.68
CA PHE A 61 2.71 20.60 -15.04
C PHE A 61 2.61 19.34 -15.90
N GLU A 62 3.78 18.81 -16.25
CA GLU A 62 3.92 17.53 -16.93
C GLU A 62 4.50 16.51 -15.95
N PRO A 63 3.74 15.46 -15.59
CA PRO A 63 4.24 14.45 -14.65
C PRO A 63 5.43 13.70 -15.23
N LYS A 64 6.54 13.65 -14.47
CA LYS A 64 7.74 12.85 -14.82
C LYS A 64 7.44 11.36 -14.77
N TYR A 65 6.64 10.93 -13.80
CA TYR A 65 6.32 9.54 -13.57
C TYR A 65 4.82 9.27 -13.71
N ARG A 66 4.50 8.01 -13.88
CA ARG A 66 3.13 7.55 -13.93
C ARG A 66 2.68 6.99 -12.58
N ASP A 67 1.65 7.59 -12.03
CA ASP A 67 0.95 7.01 -10.89
C ASP A 67 0.40 5.63 -11.27
N SER A 68 0.64 4.66 -10.42
CA SER A 68 0.25 3.27 -10.63
C SER A 68 -0.68 2.81 -9.52
N ILE A 69 -1.86 2.34 -9.92
CA ILE A 69 -2.76 1.62 -9.03
C ILE A 69 -2.47 0.13 -9.22
N PHE A 70 -1.78 -0.42 -8.27
CA PHE A 70 -1.43 -1.82 -8.26
C PHE A 70 -1.64 -2.37 -6.86
N PHE A 71 -2.71 -3.12 -6.70
CA PHE A 71 -3.03 -3.72 -5.41
C PHE A 71 -2.33 -5.06 -5.27
N THR A 72 -1.58 -5.23 -4.18
CA THR A 72 -1.14 -6.55 -3.74
C THR A 72 -2.13 -7.03 -2.71
N GLY A 73 -2.70 -8.21 -2.93
CA GLY A 73 -3.63 -8.74 -1.94
C GLY A 73 -4.53 -9.86 -2.47
N ASN A 74 -5.38 -10.32 -1.58
CA ASN A 74 -6.41 -11.31 -1.85
C ASN A 74 -7.71 -10.85 -1.19
N GLY A 75 -8.72 -10.57 -2.01
CA GLY A 75 -10.04 -10.15 -1.56
C GLY A 75 -11.14 -11.19 -1.78
N VAL A 76 -10.80 -12.37 -2.31
CA VAL A 76 -11.79 -13.36 -2.76
C VAL A 76 -11.61 -14.75 -2.16
N ASP A 77 -10.41 -15.11 -1.76
CA ASP A 77 -10.09 -16.43 -1.21
C ASP A 77 -9.41 -16.28 0.15
N ILE A 78 -10.20 -15.94 1.14
CA ILE A 78 -9.77 -15.72 2.51
C ILE A 78 -10.49 -16.74 3.40
N SER A 79 -9.72 -17.45 4.22
CA SER A 79 -10.23 -18.40 5.20
C SER A 79 -9.60 -18.12 6.56
N VAL A 80 -10.38 -17.56 7.47
CA VAL A 80 -9.99 -17.35 8.86
C VAL A 80 -10.85 -18.24 9.74
N VAL A 81 -10.21 -19.22 10.34
CA VAL A 81 -10.92 -20.26 11.12
C VAL A 81 -11.33 -19.76 12.49
N PRO A 82 -12.37 -20.36 13.10
CA PRO A 82 -12.86 -19.98 14.42
C PRO A 82 -11.86 -20.20 15.54
N ASN A 83 -11.95 -19.37 16.58
CA ASN A 83 -11.23 -19.50 17.86
C ASN A 83 -9.71 -19.66 17.73
N GLN A 84 -9.10 -19.04 16.71
CA GLN A 84 -7.66 -19.11 16.48
C GLN A 84 -7.07 -17.72 16.29
N THR A 85 -5.93 -17.49 16.90
CA THR A 85 -5.09 -16.30 16.75
C THR A 85 -3.94 -16.56 15.78
N ASP A 86 -3.24 -15.50 15.39
CA ASP A 86 -2.00 -15.52 14.61
C ASP A 86 -2.10 -16.31 13.29
N GLN A 87 -3.28 -16.29 12.67
CA GLN A 87 -3.48 -16.93 11.38
C GLN A 87 -2.85 -16.05 10.28
N GLU A 88 -1.96 -16.63 9.51
CA GLU A 88 -1.26 -15.93 8.43
C GLU A 88 -1.99 -16.07 7.09
N LEU A 89 -2.10 -14.95 6.39
CA LEU A 89 -2.54 -14.87 5.00
C LEU A 89 -1.41 -14.32 4.15
N HIS A 90 -1.25 -14.87 2.95
CA HIS A 90 -0.18 -14.47 2.03
C HIS A 90 -0.75 -14.07 0.67
N ALA A 91 -0.19 -13.04 0.07
CA ALA A 91 -0.46 -12.69 -1.31
C ALA A 91 0.82 -12.18 -2.00
N TYR A 92 0.93 -12.49 -3.27
CA TYR A 92 2.11 -12.20 -4.08
C TYR A 92 1.69 -11.48 -5.36
N SER A 93 2.51 -10.53 -5.79
CA SER A 93 2.33 -9.83 -7.07
C SER A 93 3.68 -9.55 -7.70
N ILE A 94 3.81 -9.77 -8.99
CA ILE A 94 5.02 -9.44 -9.73
C ILE A 94 4.89 -8.00 -10.24
N LEU A 95 5.90 -7.18 -10.00
CA LEU A 95 5.93 -5.81 -10.50
C LEU A 95 6.03 -5.79 -12.03
N PRO A 96 5.06 -5.18 -12.72
CA PRO A 96 5.05 -5.15 -14.19
C PRO A 96 5.97 -4.08 -14.79
N ALA A 97 6.59 -3.25 -13.99
CA ALA A 97 7.51 -2.18 -14.34
C ALA A 97 8.39 -1.82 -13.15
N HIS A 98 9.49 -1.12 -13.38
CA HIS A 98 10.26 -0.52 -12.31
C HIS A 98 9.35 0.38 -11.47
N THR A 99 9.45 0.27 -10.16
CA THR A 99 8.46 0.85 -9.24
C THR A 99 9.12 1.52 -8.04
N LYS A 100 8.66 2.73 -7.72
CA LYS A 100 8.89 3.39 -6.43
C LYS A 100 7.68 3.13 -5.53
N ILE A 101 7.89 2.60 -4.35
CA ILE A 101 6.85 2.44 -3.34
C ILE A 101 6.76 3.75 -2.54
N VAL A 102 5.70 4.52 -2.75
CA VAL A 102 5.50 5.80 -2.07
C VAL A 102 4.93 5.60 -0.68
N SER A 103 3.96 4.68 -0.56
CA SER A 103 3.35 4.40 0.72
C SER A 103 2.93 2.94 0.85
N PHE A 104 2.75 2.50 2.08
CA PHE A 104 2.17 1.22 2.47
C PHE A 104 0.91 1.45 3.28
N GLU A 105 -0.18 0.80 2.91
CA GLU A 105 -1.44 0.89 3.62
C GLU A 105 -2.02 -0.49 3.86
N PRO A 106 -1.82 -1.04 5.07
CA PRO A 106 -2.48 -2.26 5.48
C PRO A 106 -4.00 -2.06 5.46
N HIS A 107 -4.68 -2.80 4.61
CA HIS A 107 -6.14 -2.84 4.58
C HIS A 107 -6.61 -4.26 4.88
N LEU A 108 -7.00 -4.43 6.11
CA LEU A 108 -7.64 -5.64 6.64
C LEU A 108 -9.07 -5.30 7.04
N HIS A 109 -9.78 -6.23 7.59
CA HIS A 109 -11.05 -5.98 8.27
C HIS A 109 -10.99 -6.48 9.72
N ALA A 110 -12.12 -6.60 10.38
CA ALA A 110 -12.24 -6.85 11.81
C ALA A 110 -11.27 -7.90 12.41
N PRO A 111 -10.98 -9.03 11.76
CA PRO A 111 -10.04 -9.99 12.30
C PRO A 111 -8.56 -9.59 12.19
N GLY A 112 -8.23 -8.58 11.35
CA GLY A 112 -6.85 -8.16 11.11
C GLY A 112 -6.18 -7.55 12.32
N THR A 113 -4.89 -7.86 12.51
CA THR A 113 -4.07 -7.34 13.62
C THR A 113 -2.75 -6.73 13.17
N ARG A 114 -2.20 -7.16 12.04
CA ARG A 114 -0.92 -6.70 11.50
C ARG A 114 -0.81 -7.06 10.03
N MET A 115 -0.03 -6.27 9.28
CA MET A 115 0.39 -6.61 7.92
C MET A 115 1.85 -6.23 7.71
N CYS A 116 2.57 -7.07 6.97
CA CYS A 116 3.92 -6.80 6.50
C CYS A 116 3.95 -6.75 4.98
N LEU A 117 4.81 -5.89 4.44
CA LEU A 117 5.14 -5.79 3.02
C LEU A 117 6.60 -6.17 2.83
N GLU A 118 6.86 -7.06 1.90
CA GLU A 118 8.19 -7.57 1.57
C GLU A 118 8.44 -7.49 0.06
N ALA A 119 9.70 -7.34 -0.32
CA ALA A 119 10.17 -7.47 -1.69
C ALA A 119 11.04 -8.72 -1.81
N ILE A 120 10.83 -9.49 -2.86
CA ILE A 120 11.55 -10.73 -3.14
C ILE A 120 12.16 -10.65 -4.53
N TRP A 121 13.48 -10.83 -4.63
CA TRP A 121 14.18 -10.96 -5.91
C TRP A 121 15.38 -11.89 -5.75
N GLY A 122 15.59 -12.71 -6.77
CA GLY A 122 16.62 -13.75 -6.71
C GLY A 122 16.45 -14.64 -5.49
N HIS A 123 17.40 -14.62 -4.59
CA HIS A 123 17.41 -15.37 -3.34
C HIS A 123 17.26 -14.49 -2.09
N GLN A 124 16.89 -13.24 -2.27
CA GLN A 124 16.74 -12.28 -1.19
C GLN A 124 15.26 -12.00 -0.91
N VAL A 125 14.95 -11.86 0.37
CA VAL A 125 13.66 -11.40 0.89
C VAL A 125 13.93 -10.23 1.82
N GLU A 126 13.34 -9.09 1.54
CA GLU A 126 13.52 -7.89 2.34
C GLU A 126 12.19 -7.36 2.84
N THR A 127 12.09 -7.17 4.13
CA THR A 127 10.91 -6.54 4.74
C THR A 127 10.98 -5.04 4.56
N LEU A 128 10.07 -4.49 3.76
CA LEU A 128 10.00 -3.06 3.48
C LEU A 128 9.25 -2.30 4.59
N SER A 129 8.20 -2.89 5.13
CA SER A 129 7.41 -2.33 6.23
C SER A 129 6.59 -3.40 6.93
N CYS A 130 6.40 -3.23 8.23
CA CYS A 130 5.41 -3.99 9.02
C CYS A 130 4.66 -3.01 9.91
N ALA A 131 3.33 -3.10 9.91
CA ALA A 131 2.50 -2.22 10.72
C ALA A 131 1.42 -3.00 11.45
N GLY A 132 1.16 -2.63 12.69
CA GLY A 132 -0.04 -3.04 13.41
C GLY A 132 -1.27 -2.48 12.72
N TYR A 133 -2.37 -3.22 12.74
CA TYR A 133 -3.64 -2.83 12.17
C TYR A 133 -4.67 -2.58 13.27
N ASP A 134 -5.29 -1.42 13.24
CA ASP A 134 -6.46 -1.08 14.05
C ASP A 134 -7.66 -0.88 13.13
N HIS A 135 -8.64 -1.76 13.25
CA HIS A 135 -9.87 -1.72 12.44
C HIS A 135 -10.64 -0.39 12.56
N ASN A 136 -10.48 0.31 13.66
CA ASN A 136 -11.13 1.60 13.91
C ASN A 136 -10.27 2.80 13.49
N TRP A 137 -9.01 2.55 13.07
CA TRP A 137 -8.07 3.62 12.69
C TRP A 137 -7.08 3.13 11.64
N VAL A 138 -7.55 2.93 10.41
CA VAL A 138 -6.71 2.52 9.28
C VAL A 138 -5.77 3.65 8.88
N ARG A 139 -4.49 3.35 8.72
CA ARG A 139 -3.45 4.34 8.42
C ARG A 139 -2.65 3.99 7.18
N THR A 140 -2.32 5.04 6.43
CA THR A 140 -1.30 4.99 5.39
C THR A 140 0.05 5.37 5.99
N TYR A 141 1.07 4.58 5.74
CA TYR A 141 2.47 4.82 6.12
C TYR A 141 3.23 5.27 4.89
N GLN A 142 3.61 6.54 4.87
CA GLN A 142 4.33 7.13 3.75
C GLN A 142 5.83 7.00 3.98
N PHE A 143 6.55 6.56 2.96
CA PHE A 143 8.00 6.56 2.99
C PHE A 143 8.52 7.98 2.75
N GLU A 144 9.55 8.37 3.50
CA GLU A 144 10.35 9.53 3.14
C GLU A 144 10.93 9.34 1.73
N ASP A 145 10.99 10.39 0.94
CA ASP A 145 11.41 10.29 -0.46
C ASP A 145 12.78 9.64 -0.61
N SER A 146 13.73 10.00 0.25
CA SER A 146 15.08 9.42 0.27
C SER A 146 15.13 7.94 0.69
N ALA A 147 14.06 7.41 1.30
CA ALA A 147 13.96 6.05 1.80
C ALA A 147 12.92 5.20 1.06
N ALA A 148 12.12 5.80 0.18
CA ALA A 148 11.09 5.11 -0.58
C ALA A 148 11.71 4.00 -1.44
N PRO A 149 11.30 2.72 -1.30
CA PRO A 149 11.90 1.62 -2.05
C PRO A 149 11.81 1.83 -3.56
N LEU A 150 12.95 1.70 -4.24
CA LEU A 150 13.06 1.66 -5.69
C LEU A 150 13.30 0.21 -6.09
N LEU A 151 12.31 -0.41 -6.72
CA LEU A 151 12.29 -1.83 -7.01
C LEU A 151 12.29 -2.06 -8.53
N PRO A 152 13.16 -2.92 -9.05
CA PRO A 152 13.19 -3.24 -10.47
C PRO A 152 11.93 -4.00 -10.90
N GLU A 153 11.64 -3.91 -12.20
CA GLU A 153 10.65 -4.77 -12.87
C GLU A 153 10.94 -6.25 -12.56
N GLY A 154 9.89 -7.04 -12.38
CA GLY A 154 10.00 -8.46 -12.07
C GLY A 154 10.19 -8.78 -10.57
N THR A 155 10.44 -7.78 -9.73
CA THR A 155 10.43 -7.99 -8.27
C THR A 155 9.07 -8.52 -7.82
N ILE A 156 9.05 -9.51 -6.95
CA ILE A 156 7.84 -10.02 -6.35
C ILE A 156 7.56 -9.22 -5.07
N LEU A 157 6.43 -8.55 -5.02
CA LEU A 157 5.89 -8.04 -3.76
C LEU A 157 5.14 -9.14 -3.07
N HIS A 158 5.41 -9.30 -1.79
CA HIS A 158 4.73 -10.23 -0.91
C HIS A 158 4.14 -9.47 0.27
N ILE A 159 2.89 -9.74 0.59
CA ILE A 159 2.28 -9.26 1.83
C ILE A 159 1.86 -10.43 2.71
N THR A 160 2.10 -10.28 3.99
CA THR A 160 1.62 -11.20 5.02
C THR A 160 0.66 -10.47 5.94
N GLY A 161 -0.58 -10.94 6.03
CA GLY A 161 -1.59 -10.45 6.96
C GLY A 161 -1.74 -11.40 8.13
N TYR A 162 -1.92 -10.86 9.33
CA TYR A 162 -2.11 -11.62 10.56
C TYR A 162 -3.52 -11.39 11.09
N MET A 163 -4.22 -12.48 11.38
CA MET A 163 -5.62 -12.46 11.78
C MET A 163 -5.82 -13.08 13.17
N ASN A 164 -6.72 -12.48 13.92
CA ASN A 164 -7.16 -12.98 15.22
C ASN A 164 -8.69 -13.14 15.24
N ASN A 165 -9.16 -14.37 15.24
CA ASN A 165 -10.59 -14.70 15.34
C ASN A 165 -10.89 -15.37 16.69
N THR A 166 -10.50 -14.71 17.79
CA THR A 166 -10.76 -15.15 19.15
C THR A 166 -11.57 -14.11 19.93
N ASP A 167 -12.01 -14.46 21.11
CA ASP A 167 -12.73 -13.57 22.03
C ASP A 167 -11.90 -12.40 22.56
N THR A 168 -10.58 -12.43 22.36
CA THR A 168 -9.70 -11.30 22.68
C THR A 168 -9.77 -10.18 21.62
N ASN A 169 -10.31 -10.44 20.43
CA ASN A 169 -10.52 -9.45 19.40
C ASN A 169 -11.94 -8.86 19.50
N MET A 170 -12.01 -7.65 20.05
CA MET A 170 -13.30 -6.95 20.28
C MET A 170 -13.98 -6.45 19.00
N ASN A 171 -13.32 -6.54 17.85
CA ASN A 171 -13.87 -6.08 16.57
C ASN A 171 -14.72 -7.15 15.86
N ILE A 172 -14.62 -8.41 16.28
CA ILE A 172 -15.40 -9.49 15.67
C ILE A 172 -16.67 -9.78 16.48
N PRO A 173 -17.81 -10.04 15.80
CA PRO A 173 -19.08 -10.27 16.52
C PRO A 173 -19.14 -11.61 17.25
N ASP A 174 -18.58 -12.66 16.67
CA ASP A 174 -18.61 -14.00 17.23
C ASP A 174 -17.40 -14.83 16.75
N PRO A 175 -16.42 -15.12 17.62
CA PRO A 175 -15.21 -15.85 17.25
C PRO A 175 -15.46 -17.33 16.89
N ARG A 176 -16.63 -17.85 17.16
CA ARG A 176 -17.00 -19.23 16.81
C ARG A 176 -17.34 -19.39 15.33
N ASN A 177 -17.54 -18.27 14.62
CA ASN A 177 -17.83 -18.26 13.20
C ASN A 177 -16.56 -18.24 12.37
N TRP A 178 -16.57 -19.01 11.27
CA TRP A 178 -15.61 -18.85 10.20
C TRP A 178 -15.76 -17.46 9.53
N GLN A 179 -14.64 -16.83 9.21
CA GLN A 179 -14.60 -15.53 8.58
C GLN A 179 -14.05 -15.66 7.14
N GLY A 180 -14.91 -15.40 6.17
CA GLY A 180 -14.55 -15.36 4.75
C GLY A 180 -14.37 -13.93 4.23
N SER A 181 -14.04 -13.83 2.93
CA SER A 181 -13.91 -12.55 2.25
C SER A 181 -15.23 -11.82 2.11
N GLY A 182 -15.16 -10.48 2.09
CA GLY A 182 -16.31 -9.63 1.82
C GLY A 182 -16.07 -8.16 2.09
N ASN A 183 -16.97 -7.34 1.56
CA ASN A 183 -16.88 -5.89 1.66
C ASN A 183 -17.39 -5.31 2.98
N ARG A 184 -18.09 -6.12 3.78
CA ARG A 184 -18.54 -5.65 5.11
C ARG A 184 -17.38 -5.67 6.08
N SER A 185 -17.28 -4.68 6.93
CA SER A 185 -16.22 -4.52 7.92
C SER A 185 -16.07 -5.70 8.90
N THR A 186 -17.13 -6.49 9.09
CA THR A 186 -17.12 -7.72 9.90
C THR A 186 -16.67 -8.97 9.13
N GLN A 187 -16.48 -8.87 7.82
CA GLN A 187 -15.90 -9.92 6.97
C GLN A 187 -14.40 -9.68 6.83
N ASN A 188 -13.72 -10.38 5.92
CA ASN A 188 -12.30 -10.21 5.70
C ASN A 188 -11.97 -9.52 4.39
N MET A 189 -10.93 -8.71 4.44
CA MET A 189 -10.22 -8.17 3.30
C MET A 189 -8.72 -8.20 3.61
N PHE A 190 -7.89 -8.33 2.59
CA PHE A 190 -6.46 -8.46 2.75
C PHE A 190 -5.77 -7.83 1.53
N LEU A 191 -5.51 -6.54 1.63
CA LEU A 191 -4.96 -5.72 0.54
C LEU A 191 -3.92 -4.73 1.08
N ASP A 192 -2.92 -4.42 0.26
CA ASP A 192 -2.14 -3.20 0.40
C ASP A 192 -2.71 -2.16 -0.58
N LEU A 193 -3.17 -1.02 -0.06
CA LEU A 193 -3.73 0.11 -0.81
C LEU A 193 -2.75 1.29 -0.92
N GLY A 194 -1.48 1.06 -0.65
CA GLY A 194 -0.44 2.07 -0.76
C GLY A 194 -0.24 2.60 -2.19
N ILE A 195 0.32 3.80 -2.28
CA ILE A 195 0.61 4.48 -3.54
C ILE A 195 1.94 3.98 -4.11
N ARG A 196 1.96 3.76 -5.42
CA ARG A 196 3.13 3.34 -6.18
C ARG A 196 3.31 4.20 -7.43
N VAL A 197 4.54 4.32 -7.87
CA VAL A 197 4.92 5.04 -9.09
C VAL A 197 5.62 4.08 -10.03
N SER A 198 5.14 3.98 -11.26
CA SER A 198 5.79 3.19 -12.30
C SER A 198 6.77 4.03 -13.10
N MET A 199 7.92 3.45 -13.43
CA MET A 199 9.01 4.06 -14.17
C MET A 199 9.43 3.18 -15.33
N ASN A 200 9.94 3.79 -16.40
CA ASN A 200 10.71 3.07 -17.41
C ASN A 200 12.16 2.89 -16.92
N GLN A 201 12.96 2.12 -17.66
CA GLN A 201 14.36 1.83 -17.33
C GLN A 201 15.21 3.08 -17.12
N GLU A 202 15.08 4.07 -18.00
CA GLU A 202 15.87 5.32 -17.94
C GLU A 202 15.51 6.12 -16.67
N GLN A 203 14.21 6.30 -16.42
CA GLN A 203 13.70 6.98 -15.23
C GLN A 203 14.12 6.26 -13.93
N PHE A 204 14.13 4.93 -13.94
CA PHE A 204 14.57 4.14 -12.78
C PHE A 204 16.03 4.34 -12.48
N LEU A 205 16.91 4.26 -13.50
CA LEU A 205 18.35 4.48 -13.33
C LEU A 205 18.66 5.91 -12.90
N GLU A 206 17.94 6.90 -13.44
CA GLU A 206 18.04 8.30 -13.01
C GLU A 206 17.65 8.45 -11.53
N ALA A 207 16.50 7.90 -11.12
CA ALA A 207 16.05 7.94 -9.73
C ALA A 207 17.05 7.26 -8.77
N MET A 208 17.66 6.15 -9.20
CA MET A 208 18.72 5.49 -8.44
C MET A 208 19.98 6.35 -8.32
N ALA A 209 20.39 7.04 -9.39
CA ALA A 209 21.54 7.95 -9.36
C ALA A 209 21.27 9.15 -8.45
N GLU A 210 20.09 9.78 -8.57
CA GLU A 210 19.65 10.86 -7.67
C GLU A 210 19.66 10.41 -6.19
N ARG A 211 19.19 9.19 -5.93
CA ARG A 211 19.19 8.61 -4.58
C ARG A 211 20.60 8.45 -4.02
N ARG A 212 21.55 7.97 -4.82
CA ARG A 212 22.96 7.85 -4.44
C ARG A 212 23.55 9.21 -4.05
N GLU A 213 23.24 10.23 -4.83
CA GLU A 213 23.71 11.59 -4.56
C GLU A 213 23.13 12.13 -3.25
N VAL A 214 21.80 12.04 -3.06
CA VAL A 214 21.12 12.50 -1.84
C VAL A 214 21.64 11.81 -0.59
N LEU A 215 21.91 10.51 -0.67
CA LEU A 215 22.42 9.72 0.44
C LEU A 215 23.96 9.78 0.57
N ASN A 216 24.63 10.52 -0.30
CA ASN A 216 26.09 10.62 -0.34
C ASN A 216 26.79 9.26 -0.42
N MET A 217 26.27 8.37 -1.28
CA MET A 217 26.74 7.00 -1.46
C MET A 217 27.79 6.92 -2.56
N GLY A 218 28.81 6.09 -2.34
CA GLY A 218 29.83 5.81 -3.34
C GLY A 218 29.34 4.88 -4.47
N PRO A 219 30.16 4.70 -5.53
CA PRO A 219 29.77 3.90 -6.71
C PRO A 219 29.53 2.42 -6.40
N ASN A 220 30.12 1.90 -5.31
CA ASN A 220 29.98 0.51 -4.88
C ASN A 220 28.97 0.31 -3.74
N ASP A 221 28.33 1.38 -3.28
CA ASP A 221 27.33 1.28 -2.24
C ASP A 221 25.96 0.93 -2.86
N HIS A 222 25.21 0.06 -2.22
CA HIS A 222 23.91 -0.36 -2.70
C HIS A 222 22.82 0.61 -2.23
N VAL A 223 21.93 0.99 -3.15
CA VAL A 223 20.99 2.11 -2.96
C VAL A 223 19.67 1.69 -2.32
N ILE A 224 19.36 0.42 -2.33
CA ILE A 224 18.13 -0.06 -1.72
C ILE A 224 18.46 -0.45 -0.28
N GLY A 225 18.09 0.40 0.63
CA GLY A 225 18.27 0.17 2.06
C GLY A 225 17.05 0.57 2.84
N CYS A 226 16.75 -0.16 3.91
CA CYS A 226 15.83 0.30 4.93
C CYS A 226 16.64 1.13 5.94
N PRO A 227 16.47 2.47 6.02
CA PRO A 227 17.22 3.29 6.97
C PRO A 227 16.96 2.92 8.42
N LEU A 228 15.80 2.30 8.69
CA LEU A 228 15.39 1.90 10.04
C LEU A 228 15.97 0.54 10.47
N CYS A 229 16.23 -0.36 9.53
CA CYS A 229 16.74 -1.71 9.83
C CYS A 229 18.21 -1.88 9.47
N GLY A 230 18.85 -0.92 8.78
CA GLY A 230 20.24 -0.99 8.35
C GLY A 230 20.51 -2.04 7.28
N ALA A 231 19.48 -2.68 6.75
CA ALA A 231 19.63 -3.64 5.67
C ALA A 231 19.85 -2.93 4.35
N THR A 232 20.85 -3.36 3.60
CA THR A 232 21.17 -2.84 2.27
C THR A 232 20.74 -3.85 1.23
N LEU A 233 19.84 -3.46 0.34
CA LEU A 233 19.38 -4.30 -0.76
C LEU A 233 20.37 -4.17 -1.94
N VAL A 234 20.81 -5.30 -2.46
CA VAL A 234 21.61 -5.34 -3.70
C VAL A 234 20.64 -5.25 -4.87
N SER A 235 20.83 -4.27 -5.75
CA SER A 235 20.02 -4.18 -6.97
C SER A 235 20.27 -5.40 -7.85
N PRO A 236 19.24 -6.09 -8.36
CA PRO A 236 19.44 -7.20 -9.29
C PRO A 236 20.12 -6.81 -10.60
N ILE A 237 20.14 -5.52 -10.93
CA ILE A 237 20.81 -4.98 -12.13
C ILE A 237 22.34 -4.99 -11.99
N GLU A 238 22.86 -5.06 -10.77
CA GLU A 238 24.31 -5.07 -10.50
C GLU A 238 24.92 -6.50 -10.48
N VAL A 239 24.13 -7.52 -10.73
CA VAL A 239 24.56 -8.94 -10.70
C VAL A 239 24.86 -9.50 -12.11
N GLU A 240 24.66 -8.71 -13.17
CA GLU A 240 24.89 -9.13 -14.56
C GLU A 240 26.26 -8.71 -15.15
N ASP A 241 27.28 -8.44 -14.32
CA ASP A 241 28.67 -8.25 -14.79
C ASP A 241 29.55 -9.45 -14.47
#